data_864d5c7897b3dc868ccacb52f89ef3a4
#
_entry.id   864d5c7897b3dc868ccacb52f89ef3a4
#
_cell.length_a   1.000
_cell.length_b   1.000
_cell.length_c   1.000
_cell.angle_alpha   90.00
_cell.angle_beta   90.00
_cell.angle_gamma   90.00
#
_symmetry.space_group_name_H-M   'P 1'
#
loop_
_entity.id
_entity.type
_entity.pdbx_description
1 polymer ?
#
loop_
_entity_poly.entity_id
_entity_poly.type
_entity_poly.pdbx_seq_one_letter_code
_entity_poly.pdbx_strand_id
1 'polypeptide(L)'
;SIETGKFTESSTGETKIRNAGKELKENTQLYHKSIAGKPFDEQLSIMRRWIIKEVGLNDDGTAKDCVIFYDYLKLMDSQGMSQDMKEYQVLGFMMTQLHNFAVKYKVPIVAFIQLNRDGITKESTDTASGSDRIIWLCSNFTIFKRKSDEEMAEDGPTNGNRKLVPVISRHGGGLDDNDYINCHMKGWCAKITEGETKLEIGNGSNNSFDMGNITDDDSDEVPFA
;
A
#
# COMPACT_ATOMS: atom_id res chain seq x y z
N SER A 1 -21.33 -0.42 -7.04
CA SER A 1 -20.29 0.02 -6.11
C SER A 1 -20.92 0.32 -4.75
N ILE A 2 -20.19 0.11 -3.66
CA ILE A 2 -20.62 0.47 -2.30
C ILE A 2 -20.79 1.99 -2.19
N GLU A 3 -19.88 2.76 -2.76
CA GLU A 3 -19.92 4.22 -2.74
C GLU A 3 -21.15 4.83 -3.41
N THR A 4 -21.64 4.22 -4.48
CA THR A 4 -22.82 4.70 -5.21
C THR A 4 -24.13 4.16 -4.67
N GLY A 5 -24.11 3.23 -3.73
CA GLY A 5 -25.31 2.56 -3.21
C GLY A 5 -26.02 1.63 -4.17
N LYS A 6 -25.62 1.55 -5.44
CA LYS A 6 -26.28 0.74 -6.48
C LYS A 6 -26.37 -0.76 -6.18
N PHE A 7 -25.60 -1.24 -5.21
CA PHE A 7 -25.67 -2.65 -4.79
C PHE A 7 -27.02 -3.03 -4.16
N THR A 8 -27.77 -2.06 -3.65
CA THR A 8 -29.10 -2.28 -3.05
C THR A 8 -30.19 -2.48 -4.10
N GLU A 9 -29.92 -2.14 -5.36
CA GLU A 9 -30.86 -2.30 -6.46
C GLU A 9 -31.00 -3.77 -6.93
N SER A 10 -30.10 -4.65 -6.45
CA SER A 10 -30.09 -6.08 -6.74
C SER A 10 -30.00 -6.90 -5.48
N SER A 11 -30.92 -7.86 -5.28
CA SER A 11 -30.88 -8.79 -4.13
C SER A 11 -29.58 -9.60 -4.08
N THR A 12 -29.02 -9.96 -5.21
CA THR A 12 -27.72 -10.64 -5.33
C THR A 12 -26.57 -9.74 -4.87
N GLY A 13 -26.59 -8.46 -5.27
CA GLY A 13 -25.58 -7.46 -4.88
C GLY A 13 -25.61 -7.22 -3.37
N GLU A 14 -26.80 -7.07 -2.79
CA GLU A 14 -26.96 -6.90 -1.34
C GLU A 14 -26.45 -8.12 -0.57
N THR A 15 -26.78 -9.33 -1.04
CA THR A 15 -26.32 -10.58 -0.41
C THR A 15 -24.81 -10.72 -0.44
N LYS A 16 -24.16 -10.45 -1.59
CA LYS A 16 -22.68 -10.47 -1.72
C LYS A 16 -22.02 -9.54 -0.71
N ILE A 17 -22.53 -8.31 -0.55
CA ILE A 17 -21.97 -7.33 0.40
C ILE A 17 -22.21 -7.74 1.85
N ARG A 18 -23.38 -8.26 2.19
CA ARG A 18 -23.65 -8.77 3.53
C ARG A 18 -22.71 -9.93 3.89
N ASN A 19 -22.48 -10.85 2.95
CA ASN A 19 -21.56 -11.97 3.16
C ASN A 19 -20.12 -11.47 3.35
N ALA A 20 -19.63 -10.57 2.49
CA ALA A 20 -18.31 -9.98 2.65
C ALA A 20 -18.17 -9.23 4.00
N GLY A 21 -19.19 -8.49 4.42
CA GLY A 21 -19.22 -7.82 5.72
C GLY A 21 -19.21 -8.81 6.90
N LYS A 22 -19.82 -9.97 6.76
CA LYS A 22 -19.78 -11.03 7.75
C LYS A 22 -18.38 -11.65 7.83
N GLU A 23 -17.79 -12.01 6.69
CA GLU A 23 -16.42 -12.54 6.61
C GLU A 23 -15.39 -11.59 7.24
N LEU A 24 -15.49 -10.28 6.95
CA LEU A 24 -14.61 -9.27 7.56
C LEU A 24 -14.76 -9.19 9.09
N LYS A 25 -15.99 -9.32 9.60
CA LYS A 25 -16.24 -9.30 11.06
C LYS A 25 -15.74 -10.56 11.76
N GLU A 26 -15.81 -11.69 11.09
CA GLU A 26 -15.38 -12.99 11.61
C GLU A 26 -13.87 -13.22 11.44
N ASN A 27 -13.21 -12.39 10.62
CA ASN A 27 -11.77 -12.48 10.41
C ASN A 27 -11.00 -11.95 11.63
N THR A 28 -10.45 -12.87 12.42
CA THR A 28 -9.66 -12.56 13.61
C THR A 28 -8.22 -12.14 13.31
N GLN A 29 -7.77 -12.29 12.06
CA GLN A 29 -6.40 -11.92 11.64
C GLN A 29 -6.32 -10.49 11.12
N LEU A 30 -7.45 -9.83 10.83
CA LEU A 30 -7.49 -8.46 10.36
C LEU A 30 -8.01 -7.54 11.47
N TYR A 31 -7.15 -6.66 11.94
CA TYR A 31 -7.50 -5.64 12.92
C TYR A 31 -7.41 -4.24 12.28
N HIS A 32 -8.47 -3.47 12.39
CA HIS A 32 -8.52 -2.11 11.87
C HIS A 32 -8.77 -1.10 13.00
N LYS A 33 -7.98 -0.03 13.02
CA LYS A 33 -8.14 1.06 13.98
C LYS A 33 -7.99 2.42 13.31
N SER A 34 -9.04 3.26 13.40
CA SER A 34 -8.91 4.65 13.00
C SER A 34 -8.03 5.42 13.99
N ILE A 35 -7.05 6.13 13.44
CA ILE A 35 -6.12 6.99 14.17
C ILE A 35 -6.28 8.47 13.75
N ALA A 36 -7.31 8.80 12.99
CA ALA A 36 -7.58 10.14 12.51
C ALA A 36 -7.67 11.14 13.67
N GLY A 37 -6.99 12.28 13.54
CA GLY A 37 -6.96 13.35 14.55
C GLY A 37 -6.15 13.06 15.82
N LYS A 38 -5.48 11.90 15.92
CA LYS A 38 -4.68 11.54 17.10
C LYS A 38 -3.24 12.01 16.97
N PRO A 39 -2.65 12.59 18.05
CA PRO A 39 -1.23 12.87 18.08
C PRO A 39 -0.39 11.60 17.81
N PHE A 40 0.78 11.78 17.22
CA PHE A 40 1.60 10.65 16.80
C PHE A 40 2.02 9.71 17.96
N ASP A 41 2.32 10.27 19.14
CA ASP A 41 2.63 9.48 20.33
C ASP A 41 1.45 8.61 20.80
N GLU A 42 0.23 9.11 20.65
CA GLU A 42 -0.98 8.33 20.94
C GLU A 42 -1.14 7.19 19.94
N GLN A 43 -0.83 7.43 18.65
CA GLN A 43 -0.85 6.40 17.61
C GLN A 43 0.14 5.27 17.93
N LEU A 44 1.37 5.59 18.29
CA LEU A 44 2.37 4.60 18.74
C LEU A 44 1.89 3.83 19.99
N SER A 45 1.21 4.52 20.90
CA SER A 45 0.63 3.90 22.09
C SER A 45 -0.51 2.94 21.75
N ILE A 46 -1.30 3.24 20.72
CA ILE A 46 -2.35 2.35 20.19
C ILE A 46 -1.72 1.08 19.60
N MET A 47 -0.70 1.25 18.76
CA MET A 47 0.02 0.11 18.16
C MET A 47 0.64 -0.80 19.23
N ARG A 48 1.27 -0.20 20.24
CA ARG A 48 1.83 -0.95 21.37
C ARG A 48 0.77 -1.73 22.14
N ARG A 49 -0.36 -1.10 22.46
CA ARG A 49 -1.47 -1.76 23.17
C ARG A 49 -2.05 -2.91 22.35
N TRP A 50 -2.16 -2.75 21.03
CA TRP A 50 -2.60 -3.79 20.15
C TRP A 50 -1.64 -4.99 20.16
N ILE A 51 -0.33 -4.77 20.01
CA ILE A 51 0.66 -5.84 20.11
C ILE A 51 0.50 -6.60 21.44
N ILE A 52 0.45 -5.89 22.58
CA ILE A 52 0.42 -6.53 23.90
C ILE A 52 -0.87 -7.31 24.14
N LYS A 53 -2.01 -6.78 23.68
CA LYS A 53 -3.33 -7.34 24.02
C LYS A 53 -3.82 -8.38 23.03
N GLU A 54 -3.62 -8.14 21.75
CA GLU A 54 -4.22 -8.96 20.66
C GLU A 54 -3.20 -9.90 20.02
N VAL A 55 -1.98 -9.41 19.74
CA VAL A 55 -0.93 -10.21 19.10
C VAL A 55 -0.21 -11.11 20.10
N GLY A 56 0.19 -10.53 21.21
CA GLY A 56 1.05 -11.14 22.23
C GLY A 56 2.54 -10.88 22.02
N LEU A 57 3.31 -11.12 23.07
CA LEU A 57 4.76 -10.99 23.07
C LEU A 57 5.43 -12.36 23.23
N ASN A 58 6.64 -12.46 22.71
CA ASN A 58 7.58 -13.53 22.98
C ASN A 58 8.28 -13.29 24.32
N ASP A 59 9.01 -14.27 24.83
CA ASP A 59 9.73 -14.19 26.10
C ASP A 59 10.80 -13.09 26.11
N ASP A 60 11.34 -12.74 24.94
CA ASP A 60 12.32 -11.66 24.74
C ASP A 60 11.67 -10.26 24.63
N GLY A 61 10.35 -10.17 24.75
CA GLY A 61 9.58 -8.93 24.65
C GLY A 61 9.31 -8.44 23.23
N THR A 62 9.68 -9.22 22.21
CA THR A 62 9.32 -8.94 20.81
C THR A 62 7.88 -9.35 20.52
N ALA A 63 7.27 -8.79 19.47
CA ALA A 63 5.92 -9.17 19.06
C ALA A 63 5.91 -10.60 18.46
N LYS A 64 4.80 -11.31 18.63
CA LYS A 64 4.51 -12.48 17.81
C LYS A 64 4.24 -12.04 16.36
N ASP A 65 4.14 -13.02 15.47
CA ASP A 65 3.99 -12.77 14.03
C ASP A 65 2.80 -11.86 13.71
N CYS A 66 3.12 -10.68 13.21
CA CYS A 66 2.15 -9.71 12.74
C CYS A 66 2.81 -8.73 11.77
N VAL A 67 2.00 -7.98 11.03
CA VAL A 67 2.43 -6.86 10.19
C VAL A 67 1.55 -5.66 10.45
N ILE A 68 2.13 -4.47 10.45
CA ILE A 68 1.40 -3.23 10.64
C ILE A 68 1.37 -2.46 9.31
N PHE A 69 0.17 -2.15 8.83
CA PHE A 69 -0.04 -1.23 7.72
C PHE A 69 -0.40 0.15 8.29
N TYR A 70 0.47 1.14 8.06
CA TYR A 70 0.28 2.51 8.51
C TYR A 70 -0.14 3.40 7.34
N ASP A 71 -1.44 3.66 7.23
CA ASP A 71 -2.04 4.40 6.12
C ASP A 71 -2.59 5.74 6.64
N TYR A 72 -1.93 6.83 6.36
CA TYR A 72 -0.62 7.08 5.77
C TYR A 72 0.15 8.12 6.61
N LEU A 73 1.46 8.26 6.37
CA LEU A 73 2.27 9.30 7.00
C LEU A 73 1.82 10.68 6.50
N LYS A 74 1.17 11.43 7.37
CA LYS A 74 0.68 12.77 7.12
C LYS A 74 0.99 13.65 8.31
N LEU A 75 1.29 14.92 8.04
CA LEU A 75 1.29 15.92 9.08
C LEU A 75 -0.08 15.97 9.75
N MET A 76 -0.05 15.81 11.04
CA MET A 76 -1.20 16.07 11.90
C MET A 76 -1.07 17.50 12.42
N ASP A 77 -2.20 18.16 12.67
CA ASP A 77 -2.22 19.47 13.30
C ASP A 77 -1.34 19.48 14.56
N SER A 78 -0.46 20.45 14.62
CA SER A 78 0.72 20.54 15.46
C SER A 78 0.45 20.80 16.95
N GLN A 79 -0.47 20.08 17.57
CA GLN A 79 -0.57 20.11 19.04
C GLN A 79 0.60 19.33 19.63
N GLY A 80 1.67 20.05 19.95
CA GLY A 80 2.85 19.52 20.60
C GLY A 80 4.16 19.57 19.80
N MET A 81 4.15 20.09 18.59
CA MET A 81 5.38 20.34 17.80
C MET A 81 5.71 21.83 17.80
N SER A 82 7.00 22.16 17.85
CA SER A 82 7.47 23.54 17.71
C SER A 82 6.94 24.12 16.41
N GLN A 83 6.36 25.34 16.47
CA GLN A 83 5.81 26.05 15.30
C GLN A 83 6.84 26.32 14.19
N ASP A 84 8.13 26.10 14.48
CA ASP A 84 9.23 26.34 13.57
C ASP A 84 9.68 25.10 12.76
N MET A 85 9.10 23.92 13.00
CA MET A 85 9.49 22.70 12.28
C MET A 85 8.85 22.64 10.90
N LYS A 86 9.69 22.44 9.86
CA LYS A 86 9.22 22.23 8.49
C LYS A 86 8.62 20.83 8.34
N GLU A 87 7.67 20.70 7.41
CA GLU A 87 6.93 19.45 7.13
C GLU A 87 7.84 18.22 7.01
N TYR A 88 8.91 18.31 6.23
CA TYR A 88 9.83 17.21 6.02
C TYR A 88 10.58 16.76 7.30
N GLN A 89 10.80 17.70 8.24
CA GLN A 89 11.44 17.38 9.52
C GLN A 89 10.50 16.55 10.40
N VAL A 90 9.22 16.89 10.37
CA VAL A 90 8.18 16.17 11.10
C VAL A 90 8.00 14.76 10.54
N LEU A 91 7.91 14.62 9.22
CA LEU A 91 7.84 13.32 8.56
C LEU A 91 9.07 12.47 8.85
N GLY A 92 10.27 13.07 8.84
CA GLY A 92 11.49 12.38 9.20
C GLY A 92 11.52 11.92 10.67
N PHE A 93 10.96 12.73 11.59
CA PHE A 93 10.80 12.33 12.98
C PHE A 93 9.82 11.15 13.12
N MET A 94 8.66 11.23 12.50
CA MET A 94 7.66 10.15 12.52
C MET A 94 8.26 8.85 11.97
N MET A 95 8.99 8.91 10.87
CA MET A 95 9.67 7.74 10.29
C MET A 95 10.70 7.15 11.25
N THR A 96 11.48 8.00 11.94
CA THR A 96 12.43 7.54 12.97
C THR A 96 11.74 6.78 14.09
N GLN A 97 10.61 7.28 14.56
CA GLN A 97 9.85 6.63 15.63
C GLN A 97 9.22 5.31 15.18
N LEU A 98 8.69 5.25 13.94
CA LEU A 98 8.18 3.99 13.37
C LEU A 98 9.30 2.96 13.18
N HIS A 99 10.46 3.40 12.70
CA HIS A 99 11.65 2.52 12.58
C HIS A 99 12.06 1.96 13.95
N ASN A 100 12.18 2.83 14.95
CA ASN A 100 12.53 2.39 16.32
C ASN A 100 11.48 1.43 16.90
N PHE A 101 10.20 1.67 16.60
CA PHE A 101 9.11 0.78 16.98
C PHE A 101 9.24 -0.59 16.31
N ALA A 102 9.47 -0.62 14.99
CA ALA A 102 9.67 -1.84 14.21
C ALA A 102 10.85 -2.66 14.74
N VAL A 103 11.99 -2.02 15.00
CA VAL A 103 13.19 -2.66 15.56
C VAL A 103 12.94 -3.21 16.97
N LYS A 104 12.30 -2.41 17.83
CA LYS A 104 12.02 -2.80 19.23
C LYS A 104 11.16 -4.05 19.32
N TYR A 105 10.10 -4.10 18.53
CA TYR A 105 9.14 -5.22 18.58
C TYR A 105 9.42 -6.30 17.54
N LYS A 106 10.43 -6.12 16.69
CA LYS A 106 10.75 -6.98 15.53
C LYS A 106 9.53 -7.20 14.63
N VAL A 107 8.77 -6.14 14.37
CA VAL A 107 7.54 -6.18 13.56
C VAL A 107 7.73 -5.40 12.27
N PRO A 108 7.42 -5.97 11.10
CA PRO A 108 7.42 -5.22 9.86
C PRO A 108 6.31 -4.16 9.85
N ILE A 109 6.67 -2.96 9.41
CA ILE A 109 5.73 -1.84 9.23
C ILE A 109 5.75 -1.44 7.76
N VAL A 110 4.60 -1.51 7.11
CA VAL A 110 4.37 -0.99 5.76
C VAL A 110 3.72 0.37 5.90
N ALA A 111 4.50 1.43 5.71
CA ALA A 111 4.01 2.80 5.80
C ALA A 111 3.78 3.37 4.41
N PHE A 112 2.63 4.01 4.22
CA PHE A 112 2.31 4.72 2.99
C PHE A 112 2.63 6.19 3.12
N ILE A 113 3.11 6.80 2.04
CA ILE A 113 3.34 8.25 1.94
C ILE A 113 2.75 8.76 0.63
N GLN A 114 2.31 10.00 0.64
CA GLN A 114 1.88 10.64 -0.59
C GLN A 114 3.10 11.16 -1.35
N LEU A 115 3.18 10.87 -2.64
CA LEU A 115 4.20 11.45 -3.51
C LEU A 115 3.96 12.97 -3.66
N ASN A 116 5.04 13.73 -3.75
CA ASN A 116 4.98 15.11 -4.17
C ASN A 116 4.62 15.22 -5.67
N ARG A 117 4.42 16.45 -6.18
CA ARG A 117 4.08 16.66 -7.59
C ARG A 117 5.14 16.14 -8.56
N ASP A 118 6.42 16.20 -8.17
CA ASP A 118 7.52 15.69 -8.98
C ASP A 118 7.50 14.16 -9.08
N GLY A 119 6.95 13.47 -8.09
CA GLY A 119 6.75 12.01 -8.09
C GLY A 119 5.78 11.50 -9.16
N ILE A 120 5.00 12.39 -9.77
CA ILE A 120 4.16 12.02 -10.91
C ILE A 120 5.04 11.69 -12.12
N THR A 121 6.12 12.43 -12.33
CA THR A 121 7.01 12.32 -13.49
C THR A 121 8.33 11.61 -13.18
N LYS A 122 8.88 11.79 -11.97
CA LYS A 122 10.16 11.20 -11.56
C LYS A 122 9.94 9.90 -10.77
N GLU A 123 10.80 8.92 -11.00
CA GLU A 123 10.81 7.62 -10.30
C GLU A 123 12.11 7.49 -9.50
N SER A 124 12.33 8.45 -8.59
CA SER A 124 13.54 8.53 -7.79
C SER A 124 13.21 8.79 -6.33
N THR A 125 14.20 8.65 -5.48
CA THR A 125 14.11 8.92 -4.04
C THR A 125 13.68 10.35 -3.72
N ASP A 126 13.96 11.32 -4.60
CA ASP A 126 13.60 12.73 -4.43
C ASP A 126 12.10 12.98 -4.41
N THR A 127 11.32 11.98 -4.84
CA THR A 127 9.85 12.05 -4.91
C THR A 127 9.17 11.82 -3.57
N ALA A 128 9.91 11.30 -2.59
CA ALA A 128 9.40 11.10 -1.24
C ALA A 128 9.39 12.43 -0.48
N SER A 129 8.29 13.17 -0.55
CA SER A 129 7.94 14.36 0.27
C SER A 129 9.10 15.12 0.97
N GLY A 130 10.27 15.20 0.32
CA GLY A 130 11.41 16.03 0.76
C GLY A 130 12.15 15.58 2.02
N SER A 131 11.97 14.36 2.52
CA SER A 131 12.71 13.87 3.68
C SER A 131 13.66 12.71 3.34
N ASP A 132 14.95 12.99 3.24
CA ASP A 132 16.00 11.98 3.10
C ASP A 132 15.95 10.91 4.21
N ARG A 133 15.47 11.28 5.40
CA ARG A 133 15.33 10.33 6.51
C ARG A 133 14.34 9.20 6.23
N ILE A 134 13.29 9.44 5.45
CA ILE A 134 12.37 8.38 5.04
C ILE A 134 13.14 7.33 4.27
N ILE A 135 13.94 7.77 3.31
CA ILE A 135 14.76 6.93 2.45
C ILE A 135 15.85 6.21 3.23
N TRP A 136 16.52 6.89 4.16
CA TRP A 136 17.60 6.28 4.93
C TRP A 136 17.15 5.22 5.91
N LEU A 137 15.94 5.34 6.45
CA LEU A 137 15.42 4.45 7.49
C LEU A 137 14.57 3.30 6.93
N CYS A 138 14.09 3.37 5.69
CA CYS A 138 13.34 2.28 5.10
C CYS A 138 14.25 1.16 4.60
N SER A 139 13.79 -0.08 4.70
CA SER A 139 14.45 -1.25 4.09
C SER A 139 14.10 -1.35 2.60
N ASN A 140 12.88 -1.01 2.25
CA ASN A 140 12.37 -0.98 0.90
C ASN A 140 11.61 0.33 0.66
N PHE A 141 11.80 0.92 -0.51
CA PHE A 141 11.01 2.05 -0.98
C PHE A 141 10.50 1.76 -2.38
N THR A 142 9.18 1.76 -2.52
CA THR A 142 8.52 1.38 -3.76
C THR A 142 7.48 2.42 -4.14
N ILE A 143 7.45 2.82 -5.40
CA ILE A 143 6.48 3.77 -5.94
C ILE A 143 5.39 3.00 -6.67
N PHE A 144 4.13 3.22 -6.29
CA PHE A 144 2.97 2.70 -7.00
C PHE A 144 2.26 3.85 -7.73
N LYS A 145 2.20 3.79 -9.06
CA LYS A 145 1.60 4.87 -9.85
C LYS A 145 0.90 4.38 -11.13
N ARG A 146 0.14 5.28 -11.76
CA ARG A 146 -0.43 5.04 -13.06
C ARG A 146 0.68 5.07 -14.12
N LYS A 147 0.61 4.19 -15.11
CA LYS A 147 1.42 4.27 -16.31
C LYS A 147 1.04 5.46 -17.16
N SER A 148 2.02 6.02 -17.89
CA SER A 148 1.76 6.96 -18.97
C SER A 148 1.13 6.25 -20.16
N ASP A 149 0.58 7.03 -21.10
CA ASP A 149 0.01 6.47 -22.31
C ASP A 149 1.08 5.83 -23.21
N GLU A 150 2.31 6.36 -23.18
CA GLU A 150 3.47 5.81 -23.87
C GLU A 150 3.86 4.45 -23.26
N GLU A 151 3.95 4.37 -21.94
CA GLU A 151 4.26 3.10 -21.25
C GLU A 151 3.20 2.03 -21.48
N MET A 152 1.92 2.43 -21.51
CA MET A 152 0.85 1.49 -21.84
C MET A 152 0.91 1.02 -23.30
N ALA A 153 1.37 1.86 -24.22
CA ALA A 153 1.56 1.51 -25.62
C ALA A 153 2.77 0.57 -25.82
N GLU A 154 3.88 0.83 -25.12
CA GLU A 154 5.09 0.00 -25.16
C GLU A 154 4.84 -1.39 -24.57
N ASP A 155 4.26 -1.47 -23.39
CA ASP A 155 4.02 -2.73 -22.69
C ASP A 155 2.88 -3.55 -23.30
N GLY A 156 1.99 -2.90 -24.03
CA GLY A 156 0.79 -3.51 -24.61
C GLY A 156 -0.43 -3.46 -23.69
N PRO A 157 -1.64 -3.56 -24.27
CA PRO A 157 -2.90 -3.28 -23.58
C PRO A 157 -3.24 -4.29 -22.45
N THR A 158 -2.66 -5.49 -22.48
CA THR A 158 -2.91 -6.55 -21.50
C THR A 158 -2.06 -6.45 -20.25
N ASN A 159 -0.98 -5.63 -20.29
CA ASN A 159 0.00 -5.57 -19.21
C ASN A 159 -0.31 -4.49 -18.15
N GLY A 160 -1.58 -4.26 -17.92
CA GLY A 160 -2.06 -3.45 -16.81
C GLY A 160 -1.96 -1.93 -17.01
N ASN A 161 -2.53 -1.19 -16.07
CA ASN A 161 -2.67 0.27 -16.11
C ASN A 161 -1.94 0.96 -14.97
N ARG A 162 -1.21 0.21 -14.18
CA ARG A 162 -0.38 0.67 -13.06
C ARG A 162 0.98 0.00 -13.12
N LYS A 163 1.93 0.62 -12.44
CA LYS A 163 3.26 0.05 -12.23
C LYS A 163 3.69 0.20 -10.79
N LEU A 164 4.47 -0.77 -10.34
CA LEU A 164 5.14 -0.79 -9.07
C LEU A 164 6.64 -0.72 -9.33
N VAL A 165 7.27 0.38 -8.90
CA VAL A 165 8.69 0.68 -9.14
C VAL A 165 9.44 0.54 -7.83
N PRO A 166 10.20 -0.55 -7.62
CA PRO A 166 11.09 -0.68 -6.47
C PRO A 166 12.30 0.24 -6.65
N VAL A 167 12.35 1.33 -5.89
CA VAL A 167 13.45 2.32 -5.96
C VAL A 167 14.60 1.95 -5.02
N ILE A 168 14.27 1.36 -3.87
CA ILE A 168 15.25 0.86 -2.90
C ILE A 168 14.84 -0.53 -2.46
N SER A 169 15.81 -1.45 -2.50
CA SER A 169 15.74 -2.77 -1.89
C SER A 169 17.07 -3.05 -1.19
N ARG A 170 17.09 -2.94 0.15
CA ARG A 170 18.33 -3.12 0.94
C ARG A 170 18.64 -4.59 1.23
N HIS A 171 17.60 -5.43 1.20
CA HIS A 171 17.69 -6.84 1.56
C HIS A 171 17.04 -7.65 0.45
N GLY A 172 17.83 -8.33 -0.35
CA GLY A 172 17.38 -9.13 -1.49
C GLY A 172 17.69 -8.49 -2.84
N GLY A 173 17.31 -9.18 -3.91
CA GLY A 173 17.42 -8.66 -5.28
C GLY A 173 16.41 -7.54 -5.52
N GLY A 174 16.89 -6.45 -6.11
CA GLY A 174 16.01 -5.44 -6.71
C GLY A 174 15.66 -5.83 -8.15
N LEU A 175 14.87 -5.01 -8.81
CA LEU A 175 14.73 -5.04 -10.26
C LEU A 175 15.91 -4.30 -10.89
N ASP A 176 16.20 -4.61 -12.15
CA ASP A 176 17.19 -3.90 -12.95
C ASP A 176 16.79 -2.42 -13.16
N ASP A 177 17.75 -1.59 -13.54
CA ASP A 177 17.52 -0.18 -13.83
C ASP A 177 16.44 -0.03 -14.92
N ASN A 178 15.47 0.84 -14.67
CA ASN A 178 14.31 1.11 -15.53
C ASN A 178 13.31 -0.06 -15.67
N ASP A 179 13.43 -1.10 -14.87
CA ASP A 179 12.42 -2.15 -14.78
C ASP A 179 11.37 -1.83 -13.73
N TYR A 180 10.19 -2.39 -13.91
CA TYR A 180 9.07 -2.26 -12.97
C TYR A 180 8.10 -3.43 -13.11
N ILE A 181 7.35 -3.69 -12.05
CA ILE A 181 6.30 -4.70 -12.05
C ILE A 181 5.02 -4.09 -12.62
N ASN A 182 4.47 -4.73 -13.63
CA ASN A 182 3.18 -4.36 -14.19
C ASN A 182 2.06 -4.74 -13.24
N CYS A 183 1.08 -3.85 -13.09
CA CYS A 183 -0.09 -4.10 -12.25
C CYS A 183 -1.38 -3.71 -12.97
N HIS A 184 -2.38 -4.55 -12.84
CA HIS A 184 -3.72 -4.24 -13.32
C HIS A 184 -4.60 -3.82 -12.13
N MET A 185 -5.05 -2.57 -12.13
CA MET A 185 -5.96 -2.06 -11.11
C MET A 185 -7.37 -1.87 -11.67
N LYS A 186 -8.32 -2.60 -11.10
CA LYS A 186 -9.76 -2.39 -11.31
C LYS A 186 -10.26 -1.42 -10.24
N GLY A 187 -10.35 -0.12 -10.58
CA GLY A 187 -10.65 0.94 -9.61
C GLY A 187 -12.03 0.82 -8.95
N TRP A 188 -13.02 0.29 -9.67
CA TRP A 188 -14.39 0.11 -9.17
C TRP A 188 -14.51 -0.91 -8.02
N CYS A 189 -13.56 -1.82 -7.86
CA CYS A 189 -13.54 -2.80 -6.77
C CYS A 189 -12.21 -2.80 -6.00
N ALA A 190 -11.33 -1.82 -6.26
CA ALA A 190 -10.00 -1.70 -5.66
C ALA A 190 -9.14 -2.98 -5.76
N LYS A 191 -9.38 -3.83 -6.77
CA LYS A 191 -8.59 -5.04 -7.01
C LYS A 191 -7.33 -4.71 -7.78
N ILE A 192 -6.19 -5.14 -7.26
CA ILE A 192 -4.90 -5.05 -7.92
C ILE A 192 -4.41 -6.46 -8.19
N THR A 193 -4.00 -6.73 -9.43
CA THR A 193 -3.32 -7.98 -9.82
C THR A 193 -1.94 -7.65 -10.34
N GLU A 194 -0.97 -8.43 -9.93
CA GLU A 194 0.42 -8.37 -10.39
C GLU A 194 0.54 -9.01 -11.77
N GLY A 195 1.40 -8.46 -12.62
CA GLY A 195 1.78 -8.98 -13.92
C GLY A 195 3.29 -9.14 -14.04
N GLU A 196 3.77 -9.44 -15.23
CA GLU A 196 5.20 -9.57 -15.53
C GLU A 196 5.92 -8.22 -15.38
N THR A 197 7.23 -8.25 -15.21
CA THR A 197 8.04 -7.04 -15.25
C THR A 197 8.15 -6.48 -16.68
N LYS A 198 8.56 -5.23 -16.82
CA LYS A 198 8.76 -4.60 -18.12
C LYS A 198 9.79 -5.37 -18.95
N LEU A 199 10.89 -5.79 -18.33
CA LEU A 199 11.97 -6.52 -19.01
C LEU A 199 11.55 -7.94 -19.41
N GLU A 200 10.75 -8.64 -18.61
CA GLU A 200 10.21 -9.95 -18.96
C GLU A 200 9.34 -9.89 -20.22
N ILE A 201 8.46 -8.89 -20.30
CA ILE A 201 7.66 -8.64 -21.51
C ILE A 201 8.54 -8.37 -22.72
N GLY A 202 9.55 -7.48 -22.57
CA GLY A 202 10.47 -7.09 -23.64
C GLY A 202 11.33 -8.25 -24.16
N ASN A 203 11.67 -9.19 -23.29
CA ASN A 203 12.49 -10.37 -23.64
C ASN A 203 11.66 -11.51 -24.23
N GLY A 204 10.35 -11.36 -24.38
CA GLY A 204 9.47 -12.35 -25.01
C GLY A 204 9.43 -13.69 -24.28
N SER A 205 9.63 -13.68 -22.95
CA SER A 205 9.43 -14.88 -22.15
C SER A 205 7.94 -15.24 -22.15
N ASN A 206 7.59 -16.23 -23.01
CA ASN A 206 6.29 -16.89 -23.05
C ASN A 206 6.07 -17.75 -21.78
N ASN A 207 6.22 -17.19 -20.61
CA ASN A 207 5.65 -17.76 -19.42
C ASN A 207 4.19 -17.27 -19.38
N SER A 208 3.32 -18.02 -20.07
CA SER A 208 1.90 -17.95 -19.85
C SER A 208 1.68 -18.22 -18.35
N PHE A 209 1.51 -17.17 -17.57
CA PHE A 209 0.90 -17.29 -16.27
C PHE A 209 -0.44 -17.97 -16.52
N ASP A 210 -0.56 -19.20 -16.07
CA ASP A 210 -1.83 -19.92 -16.03
C ASP A 210 -2.76 -19.09 -15.11
N MET A 211 -3.49 -18.18 -15.72
CA MET A 211 -4.62 -17.53 -15.10
C MET A 211 -5.66 -18.63 -14.91
N GLY A 212 -5.46 -19.42 -13.84
CA GLY A 212 -6.37 -20.45 -13.44
C GLY A 212 -7.79 -19.95 -13.59
N ASN A 213 -8.55 -20.61 -14.44
CA ASN A 213 -9.94 -20.43 -14.81
C ASN A 213 -10.72 -19.52 -13.84
N ILE A 214 -10.59 -18.21 -13.99
CA ILE A 214 -11.59 -17.28 -13.52
C ILE A 214 -12.64 -17.31 -14.63
N THR A 215 -13.62 -18.19 -14.48
CA THR A 215 -14.84 -18.16 -15.27
C THR A 215 -15.41 -16.75 -15.09
N ASP A 216 -15.29 -15.95 -16.13
CA ASP A 216 -16.00 -14.68 -16.31
C ASP A 216 -17.50 -15.03 -16.44
N ASP A 217 -18.15 -15.24 -15.32
CA ASP A 217 -19.62 -15.30 -15.22
C ASP A 217 -20.14 -13.98 -14.62
N ASP A 218 -19.71 -12.88 -15.18
CA ASP A 218 -20.23 -11.55 -14.91
C ASP A 218 -20.37 -10.76 -16.23
N SER A 219 -21.29 -11.25 -17.09
CA SER A 219 -21.84 -10.45 -18.19
C SER A 219 -22.88 -9.46 -17.65
N ASP A 220 -22.47 -8.51 -16.82
CA ASP A 220 -23.26 -7.33 -16.52
C ASP A 220 -22.60 -6.13 -17.17
N GLU A 221 -22.94 -5.91 -18.45
CA GLU A 221 -22.75 -4.65 -19.13
C GLU A 221 -23.49 -3.55 -18.36
N VAL A 222 -22.75 -2.63 -17.78
CA VAL A 222 -23.33 -1.40 -17.24
C VAL A 222 -23.28 -0.36 -18.34
N PRO A 223 -24.43 0.11 -18.86
CA PRO A 223 -24.43 1.18 -19.85
C PRO A 223 -23.94 2.49 -19.20
N PHE A 224 -22.98 3.12 -19.86
CA PHE A 224 -22.59 4.50 -19.57
C PHE A 224 -23.74 5.44 -19.98
N ALA A 225 -24.21 6.23 -19.04
CA ALA A 225 -24.91 7.49 -19.25
C ALA A 225 -24.37 8.53 -18.28
#